data_866e11d79a0f5afbb53819dfe32b4d87
#
_entry.id   866e11d79a0f5afbb53819dfe32b4d87
#
_cell.length_a   1.000
_cell.length_b   1.000
_cell.length_c   1.000
_cell.angle_alpha   90.00
_cell.angle_beta   90.00
_cell.angle_gamma   90.00
#
_symmetry.space_group_name_H-M   'P 1'
#
loop_
_entity.id
_entity.type
_entity.pdbx_description
1 polymer ?
#
loop_
_entity_poly.entity_id
_entity_poly.type
_entity_poly.pdbx_seq_one_letter_code
_entity_poly.pdbx_strand_id
1 'polypeptide(L)'
;MILDILAENNISIDLINIFPNEQIFTIDEICIAKLKEIVEALNLNCTYSDRCTKVALIGNGIKGVPGVMAKIIKVLKNNNIEVLQTSDSHTTIWCLVHSSDAKKALNIIHDTFMVN
;
A
#
# COMPACT_ATOMS: atom_id res chain seq x y z
N MET A 1 15.74 -13.64 -9.53
CA MET A 1 14.50 -12.88 -9.34
C MET A 1 14.76 -11.69 -8.41
N ILE A 2 14.12 -10.57 -8.67
CA ILE A 2 14.38 -9.35 -7.90
C ILE A 2 14.11 -9.50 -6.40
N LEU A 3 13.10 -10.26 -6.03
CA LEU A 3 12.76 -10.45 -4.62
C LEU A 3 13.89 -11.12 -3.83
N ASP A 4 14.59 -12.06 -4.44
CA ASP A 4 15.74 -12.72 -3.81
C ASP A 4 16.88 -11.73 -3.60
N ILE A 5 17.11 -10.88 -4.59
CA ILE A 5 18.19 -9.88 -4.53
C ILE A 5 17.90 -8.85 -3.44
N LEU A 6 16.63 -8.44 -3.30
CA LEU A 6 16.25 -7.52 -2.23
C LEU A 6 16.48 -8.15 -0.85
N ALA A 7 16.10 -9.41 -0.69
CA ALA A 7 16.30 -10.13 0.56
C ALA A 7 17.79 -10.26 0.90
N GLU A 8 18.64 -10.57 -0.09
CA GLU A 8 20.08 -10.66 0.08
C GLU A 8 20.70 -9.35 0.52
N ASN A 9 20.08 -8.23 0.16
CA ASN A 9 20.54 -6.88 0.52
C ASN A 9 19.84 -6.32 1.75
N ASN A 10 19.13 -7.17 2.50
CA ASN A 10 18.42 -6.80 3.74
C ASN A 10 17.33 -5.74 3.51
N ILE A 11 16.72 -5.77 2.34
CA ILE A 11 15.57 -4.91 2.03
C ILE A 11 14.32 -5.74 2.23
N SER A 12 13.52 -5.37 3.23
CA SER A 12 12.25 -6.03 3.52
C SER A 12 11.12 -5.37 2.75
N ILE A 13 10.24 -6.17 2.20
CA ILE A 13 9.06 -5.71 1.49
C ILE A 13 7.88 -5.73 2.46
N ASP A 14 7.14 -4.63 2.54
CA ASP A 14 5.95 -4.52 3.39
C ASP A 14 4.71 -5.05 2.66
N LEU A 15 4.32 -4.41 1.57
CA LEU A 15 3.19 -4.83 0.75
C LEU A 15 3.68 -5.20 -0.64
N ILE A 16 3.09 -6.23 -1.24
CA ILE A 16 3.46 -6.61 -2.61
C ILE A 16 2.24 -7.07 -3.39
N ASN A 17 2.16 -6.62 -4.64
CA ASN A 17 1.22 -7.11 -5.63
C ASN A 17 2.01 -7.58 -6.84
N ILE A 18 1.75 -8.80 -7.29
CA ILE A 18 2.46 -9.40 -8.43
C ILE A 18 1.47 -9.55 -9.58
N PHE A 19 1.82 -8.94 -10.71
CA PHE A 19 1.07 -9.04 -11.96
C PHE A 19 1.93 -9.73 -13.02
N PRO A 20 1.35 -10.19 -14.15
CA PRO A 20 2.14 -10.91 -15.15
C PRO A 20 3.36 -10.16 -15.67
N ASN A 21 3.27 -8.84 -15.83
CA ASN A 21 4.34 -8.04 -16.42
C ASN A 21 4.92 -7.00 -15.47
N GLU A 22 4.47 -6.95 -14.23
CA GLU A 22 4.99 -5.99 -13.27
C GLU A 22 4.80 -6.46 -11.84
N GLN A 23 5.59 -5.89 -10.95
CA GLN A 23 5.45 -6.09 -9.52
C GLN A 23 5.40 -4.71 -8.87
N ILE A 24 4.46 -4.53 -7.94
CA ILE A 24 4.33 -3.29 -7.18
C ILE A 24 4.56 -3.65 -5.72
N PHE A 25 5.51 -3.00 -5.08
CA PHE A 25 5.78 -3.29 -3.68
C PHE A 25 6.21 -2.04 -2.91
N THR A 26 6.07 -2.11 -1.60
CA THR A 26 6.49 -1.04 -0.71
C THR A 26 7.69 -1.49 0.10
N ILE A 27 8.59 -0.57 0.34
CA ILE A 27 9.76 -0.78 1.19
C ILE A 27 9.87 0.40 2.16
N ASP A 28 10.72 0.23 3.17
CA ASP A 28 11.05 1.31 4.07
C ASP A 28 11.80 2.40 3.29
N GLU A 29 11.43 3.65 3.53
CA GLU A 29 12.00 4.80 2.83
C GLU A 29 13.53 4.86 2.92
N ILE A 30 14.11 4.43 4.03
CA ILE A 30 15.58 4.44 4.18
C ILE A 30 16.27 3.48 3.22
N CYS A 31 15.56 2.53 2.63
CA CYS A 31 16.13 1.57 1.69
C CYS A 31 16.06 2.03 0.24
N ILE A 32 15.48 3.21 -0.04
CA ILE A 32 15.23 3.63 -1.42
C ILE A 32 16.53 3.84 -2.23
N ALA A 33 17.55 4.41 -1.61
CA ALA A 33 18.81 4.64 -2.30
C ALA A 33 19.47 3.33 -2.72
N LYS A 34 19.46 2.34 -1.83
CA LYS A 34 20.02 1.03 -2.13
C LYS A 34 19.22 0.30 -3.20
N LEU A 35 17.88 0.42 -3.13
CA LEU A 35 17.01 -0.16 -4.15
C LEU A 35 17.32 0.43 -5.53
N LYS A 36 17.51 1.76 -5.61
CA LYS A 36 17.83 2.42 -6.88
C LYS A 36 19.13 1.89 -7.47
N GLU A 37 20.13 1.66 -6.64
CA GLU A 37 21.40 1.08 -7.10
C GLU A 37 21.19 -0.32 -7.68
N ILE A 38 20.39 -1.15 -7.03
CA ILE A 38 20.11 -2.51 -7.48
C ILE A 38 19.37 -2.50 -8.81
N VAL A 39 18.33 -1.67 -8.91
CA VAL A 39 17.52 -1.56 -10.12
C VAL A 39 18.37 -1.11 -11.30
N GLU A 40 19.25 -0.13 -11.08
CA GLU A 40 20.14 0.38 -12.10
C GLU A 40 21.15 -0.68 -12.54
N ALA A 41 21.74 -1.38 -11.58
CA ALA A 41 22.72 -2.43 -11.87
C ALA A 41 22.10 -3.58 -12.67
N LEU A 42 20.84 -3.90 -12.46
CA LEU A 42 20.12 -4.95 -13.17
C LEU A 42 19.45 -4.44 -14.45
N ASN A 43 19.56 -3.16 -14.73
CA ASN A 43 18.97 -2.52 -15.90
C ASN A 43 17.46 -2.76 -16.00
N LEU A 44 16.75 -2.63 -14.86
CA LEU A 44 15.31 -2.78 -14.80
C LEU A 44 14.60 -1.44 -14.92
N ASN A 45 13.41 -1.45 -15.50
CA ASN A 45 12.54 -0.29 -15.52
C ASN A 45 11.78 -0.23 -14.20
N CYS A 46 11.89 0.90 -13.53
CA CYS A 46 11.23 1.06 -12.25
C CYS A 46 10.75 2.51 -12.08
N THR A 47 9.54 2.67 -11.56
CA THR A 47 9.03 3.96 -11.16
C THR A 47 8.89 3.99 -9.65
N TYR A 48 9.09 5.16 -9.06
CA TYR A 48 9.10 5.33 -7.62
C TYR A 48 8.06 6.34 -7.19
N SER A 49 7.39 6.05 -6.07
CA SER A 49 6.52 7.00 -5.42
C SER A 49 6.94 7.04 -3.95
N ASP A 50 7.36 8.19 -3.48
CA ASP A 50 7.76 8.37 -2.09
C ASP A 50 6.67 9.08 -1.29
N ARG A 51 6.92 9.26 0.01
CA ARG A 51 6.00 9.95 0.92
C ARG A 51 4.60 9.34 0.90
N CYS A 52 4.55 8.02 1.05
CA CYS A 52 3.30 7.28 1.13
C CYS A 52 3.07 6.79 2.55
N THR A 53 1.81 6.72 2.93
CA THR A 53 1.42 6.28 4.27
C THR A 53 0.38 5.18 4.16
N LYS A 54 0.55 4.15 4.98
CA LYS A 54 -0.39 3.05 5.07
C LYS A 54 -1.47 3.39 6.09
N VAL A 55 -2.72 3.37 5.66
CA VAL A 55 -3.89 3.61 6.51
C VAL A 55 -4.61 2.29 6.70
N ALA A 56 -4.88 1.92 7.94
CA ALA A 56 -5.45 0.63 8.28
C ALA A 56 -6.85 0.76 8.88
N LEU A 57 -7.75 -0.11 8.46
CA LEU A 57 -9.03 -0.35 9.13
C LEU A 57 -8.93 -1.70 9.82
N ILE A 58 -9.05 -1.70 11.13
CA ILE A 58 -8.93 -2.91 11.95
C ILE A 58 -10.26 -3.20 12.63
N GLY A 59 -10.70 -4.44 12.56
CA GLY A 59 -11.92 -4.83 13.25
C GLY A 59 -12.20 -6.32 13.12
N ASN A 60 -12.91 -6.85 14.10
CA ASN A 60 -13.32 -8.25 14.10
C ASN A 60 -14.36 -8.49 13.00
N GLY A 61 -14.12 -9.53 12.19
CA GLY A 61 -15.10 -9.92 11.20
C GLY A 61 -15.16 -9.05 9.94
N ILE A 62 -14.20 -8.16 9.73
CA ILE A 62 -14.15 -7.33 8.52
C ILE A 62 -14.20 -8.22 7.27
N LYS A 63 -13.42 -9.27 7.26
CA LYS A 63 -13.31 -10.16 6.11
C LYS A 63 -14.63 -10.85 5.77
N GLY A 64 -15.48 -11.07 6.75
CA GLY A 64 -16.79 -11.67 6.56
C GLY A 64 -17.86 -10.72 6.05
N VAL A 65 -17.53 -9.42 5.90
CA VAL A 65 -18.50 -8.42 5.45
C VAL A 65 -18.25 -8.11 3.98
N PRO A 66 -19.16 -8.52 3.08
CA PRO A 66 -18.98 -8.26 1.65
C PRO A 66 -18.90 -6.76 1.34
N GLY A 67 -18.02 -6.41 0.42
CA GLY A 67 -17.96 -5.06 -0.11
C GLY A 67 -17.24 -4.03 0.74
N VAL A 68 -16.62 -4.43 1.87
CA VAL A 68 -15.90 -3.47 2.72
C VAL A 68 -14.77 -2.80 1.95
N MET A 69 -13.94 -3.57 1.27
CA MET A 69 -12.83 -3.02 0.48
C MET A 69 -13.33 -2.11 -0.64
N ALA A 70 -14.38 -2.55 -1.34
CA ALA A 70 -14.98 -1.75 -2.42
C ALA A 70 -15.51 -0.42 -1.90
N LYS A 71 -16.12 -0.43 -0.72
CA LYS A 71 -16.66 0.77 -0.10
C LYS A 71 -15.54 1.74 0.30
N ILE A 72 -14.45 1.23 0.84
CA ILE A 72 -13.29 2.04 1.19
C ILE A 72 -12.72 2.73 -0.04
N ILE A 73 -12.47 1.96 -1.09
CA ILE A 73 -11.91 2.50 -2.32
C ILE A 73 -12.84 3.56 -2.92
N LYS A 74 -14.14 3.29 -2.92
CA LYS A 74 -15.12 4.21 -3.46
C LYS A 74 -15.15 5.55 -2.70
N VAL A 75 -15.19 5.52 -1.37
CA VAL A 75 -15.25 6.77 -0.60
C VAL A 75 -13.94 7.56 -0.69
N LEU A 76 -12.80 6.89 -0.74
CA LEU A 76 -11.52 7.58 -0.93
C LEU A 76 -11.46 8.22 -2.32
N LYS A 77 -11.83 7.49 -3.35
CA LYS A 77 -11.85 8.01 -4.72
C LYS A 77 -12.80 9.21 -4.86
N ASN A 78 -13.98 9.13 -4.25
CA ASN A 78 -14.96 10.23 -4.31
C ASN A 78 -14.46 11.48 -3.59
N ASN A 79 -13.46 11.36 -2.74
CA ASN A 79 -12.85 12.48 -2.04
C ASN A 79 -11.49 12.85 -2.62
N ASN A 80 -11.22 12.43 -3.85
CA ASN A 80 -9.99 12.74 -4.60
C ASN A 80 -8.72 12.22 -3.93
N ILE A 81 -8.82 11.09 -3.23
CA ILE A 81 -7.66 10.43 -2.64
C ILE A 81 -7.30 9.24 -3.51
N GLU A 82 -6.08 9.26 -4.04
CA GLU A 82 -5.56 8.15 -4.83
C GLU A 82 -5.15 6.99 -3.92
N VAL A 83 -5.65 5.80 -4.20
CA VAL A 83 -5.26 4.58 -3.50
C VAL A 83 -4.16 3.92 -4.33
N LEU A 84 -2.95 3.92 -3.80
CA LEU A 84 -1.78 3.43 -4.51
C LEU A 84 -1.66 1.92 -4.46
N GLN A 85 -2.06 1.33 -3.33
CA GLN A 85 -1.98 -0.11 -3.12
C GLN A 85 -2.92 -0.50 -1.99
N THR A 86 -3.44 -1.71 -2.04
CA THR A 86 -4.30 -2.25 -0.99
C THR A 86 -3.80 -3.63 -0.59
N SER A 87 -4.11 -4.01 0.64
CA SER A 87 -3.87 -5.36 1.13
C SER A 87 -4.89 -5.65 2.23
N ASP A 88 -5.22 -6.90 2.42
CA ASP A 88 -6.12 -7.29 3.50
C ASP A 88 -5.65 -8.55 4.19
N SER A 89 -6.00 -8.67 5.45
CA SER A 89 -5.83 -9.87 6.24
C SER A 89 -7.15 -10.15 6.94
N HIS A 90 -7.14 -11.12 7.84
CA HIS A 90 -8.38 -11.55 8.50
C HIS A 90 -9.11 -10.42 9.23
N THR A 91 -8.38 -9.52 9.87
CA THR A 91 -8.96 -8.46 10.70
C THR A 91 -8.58 -7.06 10.27
N THR A 92 -7.77 -6.90 9.23
CA THR A 92 -7.21 -5.59 8.86
C THR A 92 -7.25 -5.41 7.36
N ILE A 93 -7.64 -4.21 6.95
CA ILE A 93 -7.57 -3.75 5.57
C ILE A 93 -6.61 -2.58 5.54
N TRP A 94 -5.62 -2.61 4.65
CA TRP A 94 -4.66 -1.53 4.48
C TRP A 94 -4.84 -0.86 3.13
N CYS A 95 -4.74 0.47 3.13
CA CYS A 95 -4.66 1.25 1.91
C CYS A 95 -3.40 2.11 1.97
N LEU A 96 -2.64 2.10 0.90
CA LEU A 96 -1.49 2.98 0.77
C LEU A 96 -1.94 4.23 0.03
N VAL A 97 -1.72 5.38 0.64
CA VAL A 97 -2.08 6.67 0.06
C VAL A 97 -0.88 7.61 0.15
N HIS A 98 -0.92 8.71 -0.58
CA HIS A 98 0.11 9.76 -0.41
C HIS A 98 0.04 10.29 1.00
N SER A 99 1.19 10.55 1.62
CA SER A 99 1.24 10.99 3.02
C SER A 99 0.46 12.29 3.25
N SER A 100 0.41 13.15 2.25
CA SER A 100 -0.37 14.38 2.33
C SER A 100 -1.88 14.13 2.49
N ASP A 101 -2.35 12.96 2.07
CA ASP A 101 -3.76 12.58 2.16
C ASP A 101 -4.07 11.66 3.34
N ALA A 102 -3.06 11.25 4.10
CA ALA A 102 -3.24 10.21 5.12
C ALA A 102 -4.26 10.60 6.20
N LYS A 103 -4.17 11.82 6.71
CA LYS A 103 -5.10 12.29 7.75
C LYS A 103 -6.52 12.38 7.21
N LYS A 104 -6.68 12.91 6.01
CA LYS A 104 -7.98 13.01 5.36
C LYS A 104 -8.58 11.62 5.12
N ALA A 105 -7.76 10.68 4.62
CA ALA A 105 -8.18 9.31 4.39
C ALA A 105 -8.64 8.64 5.69
N LEU A 106 -7.87 8.81 6.75
CA LEU A 106 -8.20 8.24 8.06
C LEU A 106 -9.55 8.77 8.57
N ASN A 107 -9.78 10.07 8.46
CA ASN A 107 -11.03 10.67 8.89
C ASN A 107 -12.22 10.19 8.06
N ILE A 108 -12.05 10.07 6.74
CA ILE A 108 -13.11 9.60 5.85
C ILE A 108 -13.48 8.15 6.16
N ILE A 109 -12.49 7.29 6.36
CA ILE A 109 -12.74 5.90 6.71
C ILE A 109 -13.43 5.81 8.06
N HIS A 110 -12.96 6.57 9.04
CA HIS A 110 -13.58 6.61 10.36
C HIS A 110 -15.05 7.02 10.27
N ASP A 111 -15.33 8.12 9.57
CA ASP A 111 -16.70 8.62 9.44
C ASP A 111 -17.61 7.63 8.70
N THR A 112 -17.05 6.87 7.76
CA THR A 112 -17.84 5.91 6.97
C THR A 112 -18.22 4.67 7.77
N PHE A 113 -17.32 4.17 8.61
CA PHE A 113 -17.48 2.87 9.26
C PHE A 113 -17.73 2.94 10.77
N MET A 114 -17.35 4.02 11.42
CA MET A 114 -17.42 4.13 12.88
C MET A 114 -18.56 5.01 13.39
N VAL A 115 -19.26 5.64 12.48
CA VAL A 115 -20.41 6.47 12.85
C VAL A 115 -21.64 5.62 13.02
N ASN A 116 -22.26 5.68 14.15
CA ASN A 116 -23.52 5.01 14.44
C ASN A 116 -24.52 6.02 14.96
#